data_7a81ca9c5578dfb6d96740ec7f29da54
#
_entry.id   7a81ca9c5578dfb6d96740ec7f29da54
#
_cell.length_a   1.000
_cell.length_b   1.000
_cell.length_c   1.000
_cell.angle_alpha   90.00
_cell.angle_beta   90.00
_cell.angle_gamma   90.00
#
_symmetry.space_group_name_H-M   'P 1'
#
loop_
_entity.id
_entity.type
_entity.pdbx_description
1 polymer ?
#
loop_
_entity_poly.entity_id
_entity_poly.type
_entity_poly.pdbx_seq_one_letter_code
_entity_poly.pdbx_strand_id
1 'polypeptide(L)'
;MKTYCVITTLAACLLLTACDKTPDFGVTHSIDLTWTPCGGTKAEDNEEKTSWLVLEHTPAGLGVTITNTMMNCAINALGLTIDVNVEGNVINYDIHQRPLADCICLIEQISSTVEGLIEGNEYILNYNIDFGVALKPIRFKYQSGLKKYVNVQENIDESRYVL
;
A
#
# COMPACT_ATOMS: atom_id res chain seq x y z
N MET A 1 -78.49 -19.03 13.05
CA MET A 1 -77.39 -18.08 13.28
C MET A 1 -76.07 -18.80 12.80
N LYS A 2 -75.50 -18.41 11.65
CA LYS A 2 -74.27 -18.96 11.11
C LYS A 2 -73.17 -17.92 11.28
N THR A 3 -72.25 -18.19 12.16
CA THR A 3 -71.05 -17.37 12.41
C THR A 3 -69.98 -17.66 11.37
N TYR A 4 -69.65 -16.71 10.51
CA TYR A 4 -68.56 -16.84 9.58
C TYR A 4 -67.28 -16.35 10.27
N CYS A 5 -66.32 -17.25 10.42
CA CYS A 5 -64.97 -16.94 10.90
C CYS A 5 -64.16 -16.48 9.68
N VAL A 6 -63.86 -15.20 9.63
CA VAL A 6 -62.98 -14.63 8.62
C VAL A 6 -61.52 -14.79 9.11
N ILE A 7 -60.83 -15.71 8.47
CA ILE A 7 -59.39 -15.90 8.70
C ILE A 7 -58.65 -14.87 7.82
N THR A 8 -58.19 -13.79 8.45
CA THR A 8 -57.27 -12.83 7.83
C THR A 8 -55.84 -13.41 7.88
N THR A 9 -55.39 -13.94 6.78
CA THR A 9 -54.00 -14.32 6.58
C THR A 9 -53.14 -13.07 6.45
N LEU A 10 -52.44 -12.75 7.52
CA LEU A 10 -51.43 -11.69 7.54
C LEU A 10 -50.19 -12.23 6.80
N ALA A 11 -50.05 -11.84 5.53
CA ALA A 11 -48.80 -12.08 4.78
C ALA A 11 -47.72 -11.17 5.35
N ALA A 12 -46.87 -11.71 6.22
CA ALA A 12 -45.65 -11.06 6.66
C ALA A 12 -44.67 -11.04 5.50
N CYS A 13 -44.61 -9.96 4.75
CA CYS A 13 -43.51 -9.63 3.86
C CYS A 13 -42.26 -9.44 4.72
N LEU A 14 -41.46 -10.50 4.87
CA LEU A 14 -40.06 -10.41 5.29
C LEU A 14 -39.30 -9.69 4.18
N LEU A 15 -39.25 -8.38 4.28
CA LEU A 15 -38.24 -7.57 3.56
C LEU A 15 -36.88 -7.98 4.12
N LEU A 16 -36.24 -8.93 3.47
CA LEU A 16 -34.82 -9.14 3.56
C LEU A 16 -34.17 -7.87 2.97
N THR A 17 -33.94 -6.88 3.82
CA THR A 17 -32.97 -5.85 3.53
C THR A 17 -31.62 -6.55 3.52
N ALA A 18 -31.24 -7.08 2.35
CA ALA A 18 -29.84 -7.33 2.05
C ALA A 18 -29.19 -5.96 2.23
N CYS A 19 -28.51 -5.75 3.36
CA CYS A 19 -27.48 -4.75 3.46
C CYS A 19 -26.41 -5.16 2.43
N ASP A 20 -26.56 -4.66 1.20
CA ASP A 20 -25.42 -4.52 0.31
C ASP A 20 -24.45 -3.59 1.05
N LYS A 21 -23.55 -4.21 1.81
CA LYS A 21 -22.30 -3.55 2.13
C LYS A 21 -21.58 -3.43 0.80
N THR A 22 -21.86 -2.35 0.08
CA THR A 22 -20.91 -1.87 -0.92
C THR A 22 -19.56 -1.84 -0.21
N PRO A 23 -18.55 -2.56 -0.70
CA PRO A 23 -17.22 -2.46 -0.14
C PRO A 23 -16.84 -0.98 -0.16
N ASP A 24 -16.45 -0.47 0.99
CA ASP A 24 -16.02 0.92 1.17
C ASP A 24 -14.71 1.06 0.39
N PHE A 25 -14.83 1.44 -0.89
CA PHE A 25 -13.70 1.67 -1.77
C PHE A 25 -13.11 3.03 -1.39
N GLY A 26 -11.97 3.05 -0.78
CA GLY A 26 -11.19 4.27 -0.61
C GLY A 26 -10.74 4.58 0.81
N VAL A 27 -10.44 3.58 1.62
CA VAL A 27 -9.84 3.84 2.92
C VAL A 27 -8.32 3.73 2.81
N THR A 28 -7.64 4.81 3.14
CA THR A 28 -6.19 4.87 3.32
C THR A 28 -5.80 3.97 4.50
N HIS A 29 -5.04 2.93 4.25
CA HIS A 29 -4.71 1.93 5.26
C HIS A 29 -3.20 1.71 5.37
N SER A 30 -2.46 2.79 5.56
CA SER A 30 -1.06 2.67 5.98
C SER A 30 -0.92 3.12 7.42
N ILE A 31 -0.41 2.22 8.25
CA ILE A 31 -0.07 2.50 9.64
C ILE A 31 1.43 2.32 9.85
N ASP A 32 1.94 2.85 10.97
CA ASP A 32 3.31 2.67 11.43
C ASP A 32 4.38 3.10 10.41
N LEU A 33 4.11 4.23 9.70
CA LEU A 33 5.11 4.80 8.81
C LEU A 33 6.36 5.23 9.57
N THR A 34 7.48 4.63 9.22
CA THR A 34 8.80 4.96 9.77
C THR A 34 9.82 5.09 8.65
N TRP A 35 10.80 5.97 8.83
CA TRP A 35 11.95 6.07 7.93
C TRP A 35 13.22 6.45 8.69
N THR A 36 14.37 6.06 8.13
CA THR A 36 15.66 6.55 8.62
C THR A 36 15.89 7.97 8.09
N PRO A 37 16.35 8.91 8.93
CA PRO A 37 16.73 10.25 8.44
C PRO A 37 17.80 10.15 7.34
N CYS A 38 17.84 11.16 6.47
CA CYS A 38 18.93 11.29 5.53
C CYS A 38 20.26 11.27 6.27
N GLY A 39 21.01 10.19 6.14
CA GLY A 39 22.35 10.08 6.66
C GLY A 39 23.25 11.08 5.92
N GLY A 40 23.95 11.95 6.65
CA GLY A 40 24.93 12.86 6.07
C GLY A 40 26.22 12.13 5.64
N THR A 41 26.11 10.94 5.06
CA THR A 41 27.24 10.27 4.41
C THR A 41 27.55 11.03 3.14
N LYS A 42 28.66 11.78 3.18
CA LYS A 42 29.31 12.28 1.98
C LYS A 42 29.46 11.11 1.01
N ALA A 43 29.23 11.38 -0.26
CA ALA A 43 29.27 10.42 -1.38
C ALA A 43 30.64 9.75 -1.62
N GLU A 44 31.38 9.44 -0.59
CA GLU A 44 32.75 8.87 -0.69
C GLU A 44 32.78 7.34 -0.57
N ASP A 45 31.72 6.70 -0.07
CA ASP A 45 31.58 5.23 -0.10
C ASP A 45 30.52 4.82 -1.12
N ASN A 46 30.85 4.98 -2.41
CA ASN A 46 30.08 4.52 -3.55
C ASN A 46 30.15 2.99 -3.73
N GLU A 47 29.85 2.20 -2.73
CA GLU A 47 29.28 0.90 -2.98
C GLU A 47 27.82 1.16 -3.39
N GLU A 48 27.50 0.88 -4.65
CA GLU A 48 26.16 0.99 -5.20
C GLU A 48 25.22 0.06 -4.41
N LYS A 49 24.63 0.61 -3.34
CA LYS A 49 23.76 -0.15 -2.46
C LYS A 49 22.49 -0.52 -3.23
N THR A 50 22.30 -1.80 -3.45
CA THR A 50 21.07 -2.31 -4.10
C THR A 50 19.83 -1.92 -3.29
N SER A 51 18.86 -1.34 -3.97
CA SER A 51 17.56 -1.02 -3.38
C SER A 51 16.62 -2.22 -3.49
N TRP A 52 15.99 -2.57 -2.38
CA TRP A 52 15.03 -3.67 -2.31
C TRP A 52 13.68 -3.19 -1.80
N LEU A 53 12.62 -3.62 -2.46
CA LEU A 53 11.28 -3.59 -1.91
C LEU A 53 10.97 -4.96 -1.31
N VAL A 54 10.65 -4.97 -0.01
CA VAL A 54 10.35 -6.18 0.75
C VAL A 54 8.89 -6.16 1.16
N LEU A 55 8.17 -7.22 0.78
CA LEU A 55 6.80 -7.47 1.19
C LEU A 55 6.81 -8.64 2.16
N GLU A 56 6.25 -8.47 3.36
CA GLU A 56 6.17 -9.56 4.33
C GLU A 56 4.84 -9.57 5.07
N HIS A 57 4.40 -10.77 5.45
CA HIS A 57 3.24 -10.93 6.32
C HIS A 57 3.62 -10.55 7.75
N THR A 58 2.86 -9.65 8.36
CA THR A 58 2.97 -9.29 9.78
C THR A 58 1.64 -9.52 10.48
N PRO A 59 1.60 -9.60 11.82
CA PRO A 59 0.34 -9.69 12.56
C PRO A 59 -0.61 -8.50 12.35
N ALA A 60 -0.08 -7.33 11.96
CA ALA A 60 -0.85 -6.12 11.71
C ALA A 60 -1.32 -5.99 10.26
N GLY A 61 -0.74 -6.75 9.31
CA GLY A 61 -1.06 -6.66 7.89
C GLY A 61 0.13 -6.97 6.99
N LEU A 62 0.15 -6.40 5.79
CA LEU A 62 1.28 -6.48 4.88
C LEU A 62 2.33 -5.43 5.24
N GLY A 63 3.47 -5.86 5.74
CA GLY A 63 4.65 -5.02 5.87
C GLY A 63 5.23 -4.69 4.49
N VAL A 64 5.41 -3.41 4.22
CA VAL A 64 6.03 -2.87 3.00
C VAL A 64 7.25 -2.09 3.41
N THR A 65 8.42 -2.57 3.03
CA THR A 65 9.70 -1.92 3.36
C THR A 65 10.50 -1.69 2.09
N ILE A 66 10.97 -0.46 1.87
CA ILE A 66 11.96 -0.15 0.84
C ILE A 66 13.30 0.21 1.51
N THR A 67 14.39 -0.28 0.95
CA THR A 67 15.73 -0.01 1.45
C THR A 67 16.56 0.73 0.42
N ASN A 68 17.52 1.52 0.89
CA ASN A 68 18.52 2.22 0.07
C ASN A 68 17.90 3.03 -1.08
N THR A 69 16.88 3.84 -0.78
CA THR A 69 16.21 4.66 -1.78
C THR A 69 16.69 6.11 -1.73
N MET A 70 16.79 6.73 -2.93
CA MET A 70 17.18 8.14 -3.05
C MET A 70 15.93 9.02 -2.92
N MET A 71 15.98 9.98 -2.01
CA MET A 71 14.88 10.91 -1.74
C MET A 71 15.39 12.34 -1.67
N ASN A 72 14.47 13.32 -1.80
CA ASN A 72 14.83 14.72 -1.59
C ASN A 72 15.16 14.99 -0.12
N CYS A 73 16.23 15.74 0.16
CA CYS A 73 16.66 16.02 1.54
C CYS A 73 15.62 16.77 2.37
N ALA A 74 14.64 17.41 1.75
CA ALA A 74 13.56 18.09 2.45
C ALA A 74 12.73 17.14 3.34
N ILE A 75 12.82 15.84 3.12
CA ILE A 75 12.13 14.82 3.92
C ILE A 75 12.51 14.90 5.41
N ASN A 76 13.74 15.30 5.75
CA ASN A 76 14.15 15.46 7.15
C ASN A 76 13.39 16.58 7.87
N ALA A 77 13.00 17.63 7.16
CA ALA A 77 12.28 18.77 7.72
C ALA A 77 10.75 18.68 7.54
N LEU A 78 10.31 18.13 6.42
CA LEU A 78 8.90 18.15 6.00
C LEU A 78 8.21 16.79 6.14
N GLY A 79 9.00 15.73 6.34
CA GLY A 79 8.51 14.35 6.36
C GLY A 79 8.17 13.82 4.98
N LEU A 80 7.70 12.59 4.96
CA LEU A 80 7.05 11.96 3.81
C LEU A 80 5.65 11.51 4.21
N THR A 81 4.79 11.32 3.23
CA THR A 81 3.48 10.70 3.44
C THR A 81 3.33 9.52 2.50
N ILE A 82 2.48 8.58 2.89
CA ILE A 82 2.16 7.42 2.05
C ILE A 82 0.64 7.36 1.93
N ASP A 83 0.17 7.36 0.69
CA ASP A 83 -1.21 7.09 0.36
C ASP A 83 -1.34 5.63 -0.09
N VAL A 84 -2.23 4.89 0.57
CA VAL A 84 -2.53 3.51 0.21
C VAL A 84 -4.01 3.39 -0.08
N ASN A 85 -4.33 2.92 -1.27
CA ASN A 85 -5.69 2.60 -1.68
C ASN A 85 -5.78 1.13 -2.08
N VAL A 86 -6.72 0.39 -1.49
CA VAL A 86 -6.97 -1.02 -1.79
C VAL A 86 -8.31 -1.15 -2.49
N GLU A 87 -8.29 -1.49 -3.78
CA GLU A 87 -9.47 -1.71 -4.61
C GLU A 87 -9.53 -3.17 -5.06
N GLY A 88 -10.38 -3.95 -4.39
CA GLY A 88 -10.45 -5.38 -4.63
C GLY A 88 -9.13 -6.09 -4.33
N ASN A 89 -8.42 -6.52 -5.36
CA ASN A 89 -7.11 -7.16 -5.24
C ASN A 89 -5.94 -6.27 -5.71
N VAL A 90 -6.18 -4.99 -5.95
CA VAL A 90 -5.16 -4.02 -6.35
C VAL A 90 -4.86 -3.10 -5.18
N ILE A 91 -3.58 -2.96 -4.86
CA ILE A 91 -3.05 -2.06 -3.86
C ILE A 91 -2.28 -0.97 -4.59
N ASN A 92 -2.77 0.26 -4.56
CA ASN A 92 -2.02 1.43 -5.01
C ASN A 92 -1.28 2.00 -3.80
N TYR A 93 0.03 2.10 -3.89
CA TYR A 93 0.91 2.50 -2.80
C TYR A 93 1.82 3.62 -3.29
N ASP A 94 1.48 4.84 -2.92
CA ASP A 94 2.13 6.05 -3.39
C ASP A 94 2.87 6.75 -2.25
N ILE A 95 4.18 6.92 -2.40
CA ILE A 95 5.02 7.68 -1.46
C ILE A 95 5.17 9.09 -1.98
N HIS A 96 4.71 10.06 -1.18
CA HIS A 96 4.77 11.47 -1.51
C HIS A 96 5.91 12.15 -0.77
N GLN A 97 6.73 12.89 -1.52
CA GLN A 97 7.79 13.75 -1.01
C GLN A 97 7.65 15.15 -1.56
N ARG A 98 8.11 16.14 -0.80
CA ARG A 98 8.15 17.53 -1.27
C ARG A 98 9.55 17.90 -1.74
N PRO A 99 9.76 18.15 -3.05
CA PRO A 99 11.07 18.46 -3.60
C PRO A 99 11.40 19.95 -3.39
N LEU A 100 11.61 20.37 -2.14
CA LEU A 100 11.90 21.77 -1.80
C LEU A 100 13.39 22.05 -1.56
N ALA A 101 14.25 21.05 -1.65
CA ALA A 101 15.68 21.21 -1.49
C ALA A 101 16.41 20.75 -2.75
N ASP A 102 17.47 21.48 -3.13
CA ASP A 102 18.35 21.10 -4.25
C ASP A 102 19.37 20.03 -3.83
N CYS A 103 18.90 19.02 -3.10
CA CYS A 103 19.73 17.91 -2.70
C CYS A 103 18.96 16.60 -2.69
N ILE A 104 19.69 15.51 -2.93
CA ILE A 104 19.20 14.16 -2.85
C ILE A 104 20.02 13.42 -1.79
N CYS A 105 19.38 12.59 -1.00
CA CYS A 105 20.02 11.79 0.03
C CYS A 105 19.57 10.35 -0.02
N LEU A 106 20.40 9.48 0.50
CA LEU A 106 20.07 8.07 0.67
C LEU A 106 19.26 7.89 1.95
N ILE A 107 18.08 7.30 1.82
CA ILE A 107 17.29 6.79 2.94
C ILE A 107 17.57 5.29 3.03
N GLU A 108 18.07 4.83 4.17
CA GLU A 108 18.39 3.41 4.34
C GLU A 108 17.16 2.54 4.39
N GLN A 109 16.07 3.04 5.00
CA GLN A 109 14.83 2.29 5.13
C GLN A 109 13.61 3.21 5.24
N ILE A 110 12.53 2.84 4.53
CA ILE A 110 11.17 3.34 4.73
C ILE A 110 10.29 2.13 4.93
N SER A 111 9.49 2.11 5.99
CA SER A 111 8.61 0.99 6.31
C SER A 111 7.22 1.47 6.69
N SER A 112 6.21 0.72 6.26
CA SER A 112 4.83 0.89 6.71
C SER A 112 4.07 -0.44 6.67
N THR A 113 2.85 -0.45 7.20
CA THR A 113 1.97 -1.61 7.16
C THR A 113 0.68 -1.27 6.43
N VAL A 114 0.24 -2.15 5.54
CA VAL A 114 -1.05 -2.08 4.85
C VAL A 114 -2.01 -3.04 5.52
N GLU A 115 -3.08 -2.50 6.10
CA GLU A 115 -4.11 -3.29 6.79
C GLU A 115 -5.23 -3.75 5.86
N GLY A 116 -6.12 -4.60 6.38
CA GLY A 116 -7.38 -4.96 5.73
C GLY A 116 -7.25 -5.99 4.60
N LEU A 117 -6.07 -6.55 4.36
CA LEU A 117 -5.88 -7.60 3.38
C LEU A 117 -6.41 -8.94 3.89
N ILE A 118 -7.02 -9.71 2.98
CA ILE A 118 -7.57 -11.05 3.30
C ILE A 118 -6.52 -12.10 3.03
N GLU A 119 -6.18 -12.89 4.05
CA GLU A 119 -5.22 -13.98 3.93
C GLU A 119 -5.72 -15.03 2.92
N GLY A 120 -4.81 -15.55 2.11
CA GLY A 120 -5.09 -16.51 1.05
C GLY A 120 -5.35 -15.87 -0.32
N ASN A 121 -5.64 -14.57 -0.40
CA ASN A 121 -5.90 -13.88 -1.65
C ASN A 121 -4.61 -13.48 -2.39
N GLU A 122 -4.74 -13.39 -3.71
CA GLU A 122 -3.69 -12.82 -4.58
C GLU A 122 -3.92 -11.31 -4.74
N TYR A 123 -2.84 -10.54 -4.62
CA TYR A 123 -2.86 -9.09 -4.77
C TYR A 123 -1.84 -8.63 -5.82
N ILE A 124 -2.10 -7.43 -6.33
CA ILE A 124 -1.21 -6.70 -7.23
C ILE A 124 -0.85 -5.40 -6.52
N LEU A 125 0.43 -5.19 -6.25
CA LEU A 125 0.93 -3.93 -5.72
C LEU A 125 1.43 -3.05 -6.86
N ASN A 126 0.83 -1.88 -7.01
CA ASN A 126 1.33 -0.76 -7.79
C ASN A 126 2.10 0.16 -6.84
N TYR A 127 3.41 0.23 -7.00
CA TYR A 127 4.29 1.01 -6.11
C TYR A 127 4.86 2.21 -6.86
N ASN A 128 4.78 3.37 -6.25
CA ASN A 128 5.24 4.62 -6.83
C ASN A 128 5.87 5.55 -5.78
N ILE A 129 6.88 6.31 -6.19
CA ILE A 129 7.48 7.39 -5.39
C ILE A 129 7.42 8.65 -6.23
N ASP A 130 6.87 9.75 -5.69
CA ASP A 130 6.86 11.06 -6.34
C ASP A 130 8.28 11.51 -6.69
N PHE A 131 8.47 11.97 -7.93
CA PHE A 131 9.77 12.39 -8.48
C PHE A 131 10.86 11.29 -8.40
N GLY A 132 10.47 10.06 -8.24
CA GLY A 132 11.35 8.92 -8.07
C GLY A 132 10.98 7.77 -8.99
N VAL A 133 10.90 6.59 -8.42
CA VAL A 133 10.75 5.33 -9.14
C VAL A 133 9.31 4.83 -9.09
N ALA A 134 8.75 4.51 -10.26
CA ALA A 134 7.57 3.66 -10.38
C ALA A 134 8.01 2.23 -10.73
N LEU A 135 7.43 1.23 -10.07
CA LEU A 135 7.73 -0.16 -10.35
C LEU A 135 6.67 -0.80 -11.24
N LYS A 136 7.06 -1.82 -11.99
CA LYS A 136 6.11 -2.71 -12.67
C LYS A 136 5.21 -3.35 -11.62
N PRO A 137 3.93 -3.64 -11.95
CA PRO A 137 3.00 -4.25 -11.00
C PRO A 137 3.54 -5.55 -10.39
N ILE A 138 3.55 -5.64 -9.06
CA ILE A 138 4.11 -6.76 -8.30
C ILE A 138 2.96 -7.66 -7.84
N ARG A 139 2.95 -8.91 -8.34
CA ARG A 139 1.95 -9.91 -7.94
C ARG A 139 2.46 -10.74 -6.77
N PHE A 140 1.60 -10.96 -5.78
CA PHE A 140 1.91 -11.83 -4.64
C PHE A 140 0.64 -12.43 -4.04
N LYS A 141 0.80 -13.54 -3.33
CA LYS A 141 -0.25 -14.12 -2.50
C LYS A 141 -0.04 -13.68 -1.05
N TYR A 142 -1.04 -13.03 -0.45
CA TYR A 142 -0.97 -12.62 0.95
C TYR A 142 -1.31 -13.81 1.84
N GLN A 143 -0.33 -14.32 2.55
CA GLN A 143 -0.46 -15.49 3.43
C GLN A 143 0.61 -15.48 4.51
N SER A 144 0.36 -16.23 5.58
CA SER A 144 1.36 -16.46 6.63
C SER A 144 2.69 -16.94 6.03
N GLY A 145 3.79 -16.36 6.49
CA GLY A 145 5.13 -16.66 5.99
C GLY A 145 5.49 -15.96 4.66
N LEU A 146 4.62 -15.11 4.10
CA LEU A 146 5.00 -14.29 2.96
C LEU A 146 6.26 -13.50 3.31
N LYS A 147 7.29 -13.64 2.48
CA LYS A 147 8.45 -12.76 2.43
C LYS A 147 8.96 -12.70 1.01
N LYS A 148 8.74 -11.58 0.34
CA LYS A 148 9.10 -11.37 -1.06
C LYS A 148 10.03 -10.19 -1.19
N TYR A 149 11.13 -10.40 -1.89
CA TYR A 149 12.11 -9.38 -2.23
C TYR A 149 11.98 -9.02 -3.71
N VAL A 150 11.96 -7.74 -4.01
CA VAL A 150 11.92 -7.22 -5.37
C VAL A 150 13.09 -6.25 -5.52
N ASN A 151 13.99 -6.54 -6.44
CA ASN A 151 15.07 -5.62 -6.80
C ASN A 151 14.45 -4.41 -7.51
N VAL A 152 14.62 -3.22 -6.94
CA VAL A 152 14.00 -1.99 -7.44
C VAL A 152 14.54 -1.65 -8.82
N GLN A 153 15.86 -1.73 -9.03
CA GLN A 153 16.51 -1.36 -10.28
C GLN A 153 16.05 -2.26 -11.46
N GLU A 154 15.85 -3.55 -11.21
CA GLU A 154 15.41 -4.51 -12.24
C GLU A 154 13.91 -4.44 -12.53
N ASN A 155 13.13 -3.83 -11.63
CA ASN A 155 11.67 -3.79 -11.72
C ASN A 155 11.11 -2.41 -12.07
N ILE A 156 11.94 -1.46 -12.51
CA ILE A 156 11.49 -0.11 -12.91
C ILE A 156 10.52 -0.21 -14.09
N ASP A 157 9.43 0.54 -14.02
CA ASP A 157 8.49 0.73 -15.12
C ASP A 157 8.91 1.90 -16.00
N GLU A 158 9.76 1.64 -16.96
CA GLU A 158 10.29 2.67 -17.89
C GLU A 158 9.19 3.33 -18.72
N SER A 159 8.02 2.69 -18.89
CA SER A 159 6.93 3.24 -19.69
C SER A 159 6.32 4.52 -19.08
N ARG A 160 6.52 4.74 -17.79
CA ARG A 160 6.03 5.91 -17.08
C ARG A 160 6.96 7.13 -17.18
N TYR A 161 8.14 6.98 -17.75
CA TYR A 161 9.14 8.06 -17.90
C TYR A 161 9.26 8.56 -19.35
N VAL A 162 8.41 8.10 -20.26
CA VAL A 162 8.36 8.62 -21.64
C VAL A 162 7.63 9.97 -21.60
N LEU A 163 8.42 11.05 -21.68
CA LEU A 163 7.95 12.44 -21.86
C LEU A 163 7.51 12.69 -23.30
#